data_7f9ee80dd9b9f4979be871ff3bed4897
#
_entry.id   7f9ee80dd9b9f4979be871ff3bed4897
#
_cell.length_a   1.000
_cell.length_b   1.000
_cell.length_c   1.000
_cell.angle_alpha   90.00
_cell.angle_beta   90.00
_cell.angle_gamma   90.00
#
_symmetry.space_group_name_H-M   'P 1'
#
loop_
_entity.id
_entity.type
_entity.pdbx_description
1 polymer ?
#
loop_
_entity_poly.entity_id
_entity_poly.type
_entity_poly.pdbx_seq_one_letter_code
_entity_poly.pdbx_strand_id
1 'polypeptide(L)'
;MVTYVERDVRQMVNVRDLATFRRFVRMCATRTGQVVNLSSLAADCGITHNTAKAWLSVLEASYLVHLLPPYHRNFGKRLIKAPKLYFCDPGLAAWLAGIREAGSLAIHPMSGALFETWVVGELLKAGCNRGRTPALHFWRDSGGTEIDVVAERGTVLVPVEVKSGATLVPDYFAGLTRFRGLSGAREGLLIYGGAASQRRSGTRVFGWRDVERAAAMVV
;
A
#
# COMPACT_ATOMS: atom_id res chain seq x y z
N MET A 1 16.70 2.78 16.08
CA MET A 1 15.51 3.04 15.24
C MET A 1 14.62 4.14 15.81
N VAL A 2 14.34 4.13 17.12
CA VAL A 2 13.62 5.24 17.81
C VAL A 2 14.34 6.58 17.58
N THR A 3 15.66 6.59 17.56
CA THR A 3 16.53 7.78 17.38
C THR A 3 16.40 8.49 16.04
N TYR A 4 16.16 7.78 14.93
CA TYR A 4 16.03 8.42 13.60
C TYR A 4 14.71 9.19 13.50
N VAL A 5 13.59 8.51 13.77
CA VAL A 5 12.26 9.15 13.74
C VAL A 5 12.17 10.30 14.76
N GLU A 6 12.81 10.16 15.92
CA GLU A 6 12.78 11.17 16.96
C GLU A 6 13.69 12.38 16.67
N ARG A 7 14.87 12.14 16.11
CA ARG A 7 15.88 13.19 15.91
C ARG A 7 15.63 14.01 14.66
N ASP A 8 15.43 13.35 13.53
CA ASP A 8 15.38 14.03 12.24
C ASP A 8 13.98 14.59 11.95
N VAL A 9 12.92 13.86 12.31
CA VAL A 9 11.55 14.37 12.19
C VAL A 9 11.29 15.50 13.19
N ARG A 10 11.88 15.48 14.38
CA ARG A 10 11.75 16.55 15.38
C ARG A 10 12.32 17.88 14.89
N GLN A 11 13.37 17.84 14.05
CA GLN A 11 13.94 19.06 13.45
C GLN A 11 13.08 19.61 12.31
N MET A 12 12.37 18.75 11.59
CA MET A 12 11.51 19.14 10.47
C MET A 12 10.15 19.70 10.91
N VAL A 13 9.65 19.25 12.05
CA VAL A 13 8.37 19.72 12.61
C VAL A 13 8.63 20.15 14.03
N ASN A 14 8.22 21.36 14.35
CA ASN A 14 8.27 21.92 15.71
C ASN A 14 7.32 21.11 16.64
N VAL A 15 7.58 19.80 16.79
CA VAL A 15 6.76 18.88 17.60
C VAL A 15 7.05 19.17 19.08
N ARG A 16 6.19 19.96 19.68
CA ARG A 16 6.26 20.25 21.12
C ARG A 16 5.93 19.02 21.98
N ASP A 17 5.06 18.13 21.47
CA ASP A 17 4.65 16.90 22.14
C ASP A 17 5.11 15.65 21.36
N LEU A 18 6.27 15.13 21.74
CA LEU A 18 6.87 13.96 21.16
C LEU A 18 6.08 12.67 21.48
N ALA A 19 5.40 12.61 22.62
CA ALA A 19 4.61 11.43 22.99
C ALA A 19 3.39 11.29 22.07
N THR A 20 2.69 12.37 21.78
CA THR A 20 1.58 12.40 20.84
C THR A 20 2.03 12.11 19.41
N PHE A 21 3.20 12.64 18.99
CA PHE A 21 3.74 12.31 17.67
C PHE A 21 4.08 10.82 17.54
N ARG A 22 4.70 10.19 18.56
CA ARG A 22 4.95 8.75 18.57
C ARG A 22 3.65 7.95 18.46
N ARG A 23 2.59 8.39 19.17
CA ARG A 23 1.26 7.78 19.04
C ARG A 23 0.75 7.89 17.60
N PHE A 24 0.86 9.05 16.97
CA PHE A 24 0.46 9.27 15.59
C PHE A 24 1.17 8.34 14.62
N VAL A 25 2.49 8.19 14.72
CA VAL A 25 3.28 7.28 13.88
C VAL A 25 2.83 5.82 14.06
N ARG A 26 2.56 5.39 15.31
CA ARG A 26 2.01 4.06 15.59
C ARG A 26 0.61 3.88 14.98
N MET A 27 -0.25 4.89 15.10
CA MET A 27 -1.59 4.84 14.49
C MET A 27 -1.53 4.80 12.97
N CYS A 28 -0.56 5.47 12.34
CA CYS A 28 -0.29 5.32 10.91
C CYS A 28 0.16 3.89 10.57
N ALA A 29 1.02 3.27 11.39
CA ALA A 29 1.51 1.92 11.15
C ALA A 29 0.39 0.87 11.18
N THR A 30 -0.55 0.98 12.14
CA THR A 30 -1.73 0.09 12.20
C THR A 30 -2.71 0.30 11.05
N ARG A 31 -2.56 1.35 10.26
CA ARG A 31 -3.40 1.69 9.11
C ARG A 31 -2.66 1.57 7.78
N THR A 32 -1.50 0.92 7.74
CA THR A 32 -0.82 0.63 6.47
C THR A 32 -1.73 -0.19 5.55
N GLY A 33 -1.74 0.09 4.25
CA GLY A 33 -2.65 -0.52 3.27
C GLY A 33 -4.07 0.05 3.26
N GLN A 34 -4.40 1.05 4.10
CA GLN A 34 -5.75 1.61 4.20
C GLN A 34 -5.84 3.01 3.59
N VAL A 35 -7.04 3.36 3.12
CA VAL A 35 -7.34 4.73 2.69
C VAL A 35 -7.23 5.68 3.87
N VAL A 36 -6.49 6.77 3.69
CA VAL A 36 -6.24 7.77 4.75
C VAL A 36 -7.53 8.45 5.17
N ASN A 37 -7.83 8.37 6.47
CA ASN A 37 -8.85 9.19 7.13
C ASN A 37 -8.17 10.08 8.16
N LEU A 38 -7.82 11.31 7.75
CA LEU A 38 -7.13 12.27 8.62
C LEU A 38 -7.95 12.66 9.84
N SER A 39 -9.29 12.75 9.73
CA SER A 39 -10.15 13.08 10.86
C SER A 39 -10.14 11.98 11.92
N SER A 40 -10.20 10.72 11.51
CA SER A 40 -10.06 9.59 12.44
C SER A 40 -8.67 9.55 13.08
N LEU A 41 -7.59 9.70 12.29
CA LEU A 41 -6.24 9.76 12.83
C LEU A 41 -6.04 10.90 13.85
N ALA A 42 -6.61 12.07 13.55
CA ALA A 42 -6.55 13.21 14.44
C ALA A 42 -7.28 12.94 15.76
N ALA A 43 -8.51 12.41 15.68
CA ALA A 43 -9.31 12.07 16.86
C ALA A 43 -8.61 11.04 17.76
N ASP A 44 -8.09 9.97 17.19
CA ASP A 44 -7.41 8.91 17.94
C ASP A 44 -6.11 9.38 18.62
N CYS A 45 -5.50 10.43 18.08
CA CYS A 45 -4.28 11.02 18.66
C CYS A 45 -4.54 12.22 19.56
N GLY A 46 -5.77 12.75 19.61
CA GLY A 46 -6.09 13.95 20.36
C GLY A 46 -5.47 15.23 19.76
N ILE A 47 -5.34 15.28 18.41
CA ILE A 47 -4.77 16.42 17.68
C ILE A 47 -5.77 17.00 16.68
N THR A 48 -5.46 18.18 16.12
CA THR A 48 -6.28 18.76 15.06
C THR A 48 -6.06 18.05 13.72
N HIS A 49 -7.06 18.14 12.84
CA HIS A 49 -6.95 17.65 11.45
C HIS A 49 -5.73 18.28 10.72
N ASN A 50 -5.50 19.58 10.91
CA ASN A 50 -4.36 20.28 10.29
C ASN A 50 -3.01 19.75 10.82
N THR A 51 -2.92 19.45 12.11
CA THR A 51 -1.74 18.83 12.70
C THR A 51 -1.51 17.44 12.13
N ALA A 52 -2.55 16.60 12.03
CA ALA A 52 -2.45 15.27 11.43
C ALA A 52 -1.99 15.34 9.97
N LYS A 53 -2.54 16.29 9.18
CA LYS A 53 -2.12 16.53 7.80
C LYS A 53 -0.65 16.94 7.71
N ALA A 54 -0.22 17.90 8.53
CA ALA A 54 1.18 18.35 8.55
C ALA A 54 2.14 17.21 8.92
N TRP A 55 1.80 16.43 9.95
CA TRP A 55 2.62 15.30 10.37
C TRP A 55 2.68 14.20 9.33
N LEU A 56 1.57 13.90 8.66
CA LEU A 56 1.57 12.91 7.57
C LEU A 56 2.47 13.37 6.41
N SER A 57 2.41 14.65 6.03
CA SER A 57 3.29 15.21 4.98
C SER A 57 4.77 15.10 5.35
N VAL A 58 5.11 15.22 6.64
CA VAL A 58 6.51 15.03 7.10
C VAL A 58 6.93 13.57 7.02
N LEU A 59 6.05 12.62 7.41
CA LEU A 59 6.34 11.20 7.26
C LEU A 59 6.57 10.81 5.78
N GLU A 60 5.81 11.42 4.87
CA GLU A 60 5.97 11.23 3.42
C GLU A 60 7.29 11.86 2.93
N ALA A 61 7.58 13.11 3.27
CA ALA A 61 8.81 13.80 2.88
C ALA A 61 10.08 13.14 3.42
N SER A 62 9.99 12.45 4.57
CA SER A 62 11.10 11.67 5.15
C SER A 62 11.15 10.21 4.67
N TYR A 63 10.37 9.84 3.67
CA TYR A 63 10.30 8.47 3.12
C TYR A 63 9.99 7.38 4.16
N LEU A 64 9.29 7.73 5.24
CA LEU A 64 8.78 6.75 6.19
C LEU A 64 7.50 6.12 5.69
N VAL A 65 6.69 6.91 4.97
CA VAL A 65 5.47 6.43 4.33
C VAL A 65 5.41 6.87 2.87
N HIS A 66 4.64 6.13 2.09
CA HIS A 66 4.24 6.46 0.74
C HIS A 66 2.72 6.59 0.69
N LEU A 67 2.23 7.62 0.03
CA LEU A 67 0.80 7.84 -0.19
C LEU A 67 0.45 7.43 -1.62
N LEU A 68 -0.14 6.25 -1.78
CA LEU A 68 -0.57 5.74 -3.09
C LEU A 68 -1.88 6.44 -3.50
N PRO A 69 -1.88 7.26 -4.56
CA PRO A 69 -3.07 7.99 -4.98
C PRO A 69 -4.12 7.06 -5.60
N PRO A 70 -5.40 7.44 -5.57
CA PRO A 70 -6.42 6.72 -6.31
C PRO A 70 -6.32 6.97 -7.81
N TYR A 71 -6.71 5.97 -8.61
CA TYR A 71 -6.80 6.07 -10.06
C TYR A 71 -8.04 6.88 -10.46
N HIS A 72 -7.85 7.96 -11.23
CA HIS A 72 -8.91 8.96 -11.49
C HIS A 72 -9.73 8.77 -12.75
N ARG A 73 -9.43 7.82 -13.64
CA ARG A 73 -10.31 7.55 -14.78
C ARG A 73 -11.65 6.97 -14.31
N ASN A 74 -12.73 7.58 -14.77
CA ASN A 74 -14.12 7.28 -14.40
C ASN A 74 -14.56 5.90 -14.96
N PHE A 75 -14.23 4.82 -14.24
CA PHE A 75 -14.84 3.51 -14.49
C PHE A 75 -15.99 3.23 -13.50
N GLY A 76 -16.54 4.27 -12.82
CA GLY A 76 -17.62 4.15 -11.85
C GLY A 76 -17.98 5.48 -11.19
N LYS A 77 -19.19 5.58 -10.62
CA LYS A 77 -19.83 6.85 -10.23
C LYS A 77 -19.29 7.55 -8.97
N ARG A 78 -18.33 7.01 -8.25
CA ARG A 78 -17.80 7.68 -7.03
C ARG A 78 -16.30 7.46 -6.90
N LEU A 79 -15.54 8.57 -7.02
CA LEU A 79 -14.10 8.58 -6.86
C LEU A 79 -13.75 8.78 -5.38
N ILE A 80 -13.00 7.85 -4.81
CA ILE A 80 -12.27 8.09 -3.56
C ILE A 80 -11.15 9.08 -3.89
N LYS A 81 -11.06 10.16 -3.11
CA LYS A 81 -10.04 11.20 -3.32
C LYS A 81 -8.82 11.02 -2.41
N ALA A 82 -9.01 10.36 -1.26
CA ALA A 82 -7.94 10.16 -0.30
C ALA A 82 -7.01 9.01 -0.75
N PRO A 83 -5.69 9.15 -0.58
CA PRO A 83 -4.72 8.10 -0.91
C PRO A 83 -4.78 6.94 0.09
N LYS A 84 -4.22 5.78 -0.29
CA LYS A 84 -3.84 4.73 0.65
C LYS A 84 -2.47 5.03 1.26
N LEU A 85 -2.31 4.72 2.55
CA LEU A 85 -1.06 4.88 3.28
C LEU A 85 -0.28 3.58 3.28
N TYR A 86 0.98 3.62 2.90
CA TYR A 86 1.91 2.50 3.04
C TYR A 86 3.19 2.93 3.74
N PHE A 87 3.69 2.13 4.67
CA PHE A 87 5.04 2.31 5.17
C PHE A 87 6.06 1.87 4.12
N CYS A 88 7.15 2.63 3.94
CA CYS A 88 8.22 2.24 3.02
C CYS A 88 8.97 0.99 3.49
N ASP A 89 8.98 0.76 4.81
CA ASP A 89 9.53 -0.44 5.45
C ASP A 89 8.41 -1.20 6.19
N PRO A 90 7.96 -2.36 5.69
CA PRO A 90 6.93 -3.17 6.34
C PRO A 90 7.39 -3.74 7.69
N GLY A 91 8.68 -3.95 7.90
CA GLY A 91 9.25 -4.38 9.19
C GLY A 91 9.12 -3.29 10.25
N LEU A 92 9.34 -2.01 9.86
CA LEU A 92 9.07 -0.88 10.74
C LEU A 92 7.59 -0.78 11.08
N ALA A 93 6.69 -0.94 10.11
CA ALA A 93 5.25 -0.94 10.36
C ALA A 93 4.84 -2.04 11.34
N ALA A 94 5.31 -3.26 11.13
CA ALA A 94 5.07 -4.38 12.02
C ALA A 94 5.57 -4.11 13.45
N TRP A 95 6.80 -3.58 13.57
CA TRP A 95 7.38 -3.24 14.87
C TRP A 95 6.59 -2.16 15.60
N LEU A 96 6.17 -1.09 14.92
CA LEU A 96 5.35 0.00 15.48
C LEU A 96 3.96 -0.49 15.89
N ALA A 97 3.39 -1.45 15.14
CA ALA A 97 2.12 -2.11 15.47
C ALA A 97 2.21 -3.11 16.63
N GLY A 98 3.43 -3.35 17.17
CA GLY A 98 3.62 -4.25 18.31
C GLY A 98 3.96 -5.69 17.93
N ILE A 99 4.10 -6.03 16.65
CA ILE A 99 4.50 -7.37 16.20
C ILE A 99 6.02 -7.51 16.36
N ARG A 100 6.44 -8.47 17.19
CA ARG A 100 7.87 -8.66 17.57
C ARG A 100 8.48 -9.92 16.97
N GLU A 101 7.66 -10.90 16.64
CA GLU A 101 8.10 -12.23 16.22
C GLU A 101 7.48 -12.61 14.89
N ALA A 102 8.27 -13.23 14.01
CA ALA A 102 7.82 -13.67 12.69
C ALA A 102 6.67 -14.69 12.78
N GLY A 103 6.68 -15.57 13.80
CA GLY A 103 5.59 -16.53 14.01
C GLY A 103 4.25 -15.89 14.30
N SER A 104 4.26 -14.76 15.02
CA SER A 104 3.04 -14.00 15.31
C SER A 104 2.46 -13.32 14.05
N LEU A 105 3.31 -12.98 13.07
CA LEU A 105 2.87 -12.30 11.85
C LEU A 105 1.93 -13.18 11.02
N ALA A 106 2.16 -14.47 10.95
CA ALA A 106 1.38 -15.40 10.11
C ALA A 106 -0.12 -15.44 10.47
N ILE A 107 -0.43 -15.25 11.75
CA ILE A 107 -1.80 -15.28 12.29
C ILE A 107 -2.33 -13.89 12.66
N HIS A 108 -1.52 -12.84 12.46
CA HIS A 108 -1.88 -11.48 12.87
C HIS A 108 -2.90 -10.88 11.87
N PRO A 109 -3.93 -10.15 12.35
CA PRO A 109 -4.90 -9.48 11.46
C PRO A 109 -4.29 -8.55 10.42
N MET A 110 -3.13 -8.00 10.69
CA MET A 110 -2.40 -7.12 9.76
C MET A 110 -1.53 -7.88 8.74
N SER A 111 -1.46 -9.21 8.75
CA SER A 111 -0.60 -9.97 7.82
C SER A 111 -0.86 -9.63 6.35
N GLY A 112 -2.13 -9.50 5.97
CA GLY A 112 -2.54 -9.08 4.63
C GLY A 112 -2.03 -7.68 4.27
N ALA A 113 -2.29 -6.70 5.14
CA ALA A 113 -1.89 -5.31 4.92
C ALA A 113 -0.35 -5.14 4.89
N LEU A 114 0.37 -5.89 5.71
CA LEU A 114 1.84 -5.88 5.71
C LEU A 114 2.43 -6.55 4.47
N PHE A 115 1.81 -7.63 4.00
CA PHE A 115 2.19 -8.26 2.73
C PHE A 115 1.93 -7.33 1.55
N GLU A 116 0.77 -6.67 1.50
CA GLU A 116 0.45 -5.65 0.49
C GLU A 116 1.45 -4.47 0.56
N THR A 117 1.77 -3.99 1.76
CA THR A 117 2.79 -2.95 1.99
C THR A 117 4.15 -3.35 1.41
N TRP A 118 4.56 -4.60 1.64
CA TRP A 118 5.80 -5.13 1.08
C TRP A 118 5.75 -5.14 -0.44
N VAL A 119 4.70 -5.67 -1.06
CA VAL A 119 4.57 -5.73 -2.53
C VAL A 119 4.59 -4.33 -3.14
N VAL A 120 3.82 -3.39 -2.59
CA VAL A 120 3.83 -1.98 -3.07
C VAL A 120 5.23 -1.38 -2.98
N GLY A 121 5.95 -1.64 -1.89
CA GLY A 121 7.34 -1.22 -1.71
C GLY A 121 8.27 -1.81 -2.77
N GLU A 122 8.13 -3.11 -3.13
CA GLU A 122 8.94 -3.74 -4.18
C GLU A 122 8.65 -3.15 -5.57
N LEU A 123 7.37 -2.86 -5.89
CA LEU A 123 7.01 -2.22 -7.14
C LEU A 123 7.61 -0.81 -7.24
N LEU A 124 7.55 -0.01 -6.17
CA LEU A 124 8.15 1.32 -6.11
C LEU A 124 9.68 1.26 -6.29
N LYS A 125 10.34 0.39 -5.53
CA LYS A 125 11.80 0.19 -5.61
C LYS A 125 12.25 -0.22 -7.00
N ALA A 126 11.51 -1.12 -7.65
CA ALA A 126 11.83 -1.56 -9.01
C ALA A 126 11.81 -0.41 -10.02
N GLY A 127 10.89 0.54 -9.90
CA GLY A 127 10.86 1.74 -10.72
C GLY A 127 12.01 2.69 -10.40
N CYS A 128 12.21 3.01 -9.11
CA CYS A 128 13.27 3.90 -8.65
C CYS A 128 14.66 3.39 -9.05
N ASN A 129 14.91 2.09 -8.95
CA ASN A 129 16.17 1.45 -9.37
C ASN A 129 16.44 1.57 -10.88
N ARG A 130 15.40 1.85 -11.68
CA ARG A 130 15.52 2.15 -13.12
C ARG A 130 15.57 3.66 -13.42
N GLY A 131 15.71 4.48 -12.38
CA GLY A 131 15.70 5.95 -12.52
C GLY A 131 14.34 6.53 -12.90
N ARG A 132 13.24 5.83 -12.60
CA ARG A 132 11.88 6.26 -12.92
C ARG A 132 11.00 6.25 -11.67
N THR A 133 10.14 7.23 -11.53
CA THR A 133 9.05 7.17 -10.56
C THR A 133 7.88 6.46 -11.23
N PRO A 134 7.50 5.24 -10.78
CA PRO A 134 6.41 4.52 -11.42
C PRO A 134 5.08 5.19 -11.13
N ALA A 135 4.21 5.30 -12.15
CA ALA A 135 2.86 5.82 -12.00
C ALA A 135 1.95 4.74 -11.44
N LEU A 136 1.96 4.58 -10.13
CA LEU A 136 1.16 3.61 -9.38
C LEU A 136 -0.02 4.30 -8.71
N HIS A 137 -1.17 3.64 -8.74
CA HIS A 137 -2.43 4.09 -8.15
C HIS A 137 -3.13 2.89 -7.52
N PHE A 138 -4.12 3.10 -6.66
CA PHE A 138 -5.11 2.07 -6.36
C PHE A 138 -6.44 2.43 -7.04
N TRP A 139 -7.32 1.46 -7.21
CA TRP A 139 -8.66 1.73 -7.74
C TRP A 139 -9.71 1.10 -6.85
N ARG A 140 -10.81 1.84 -6.63
CA ARG A 140 -11.97 1.33 -5.90
C ARG A 140 -13.25 1.92 -6.47
N ASP A 141 -14.22 1.07 -6.76
CA ASP A 141 -15.54 1.51 -7.25
C ASP A 141 -16.53 1.80 -6.10
N SER A 142 -17.69 2.33 -6.47
CA SER A 142 -18.78 2.61 -5.53
C SER A 142 -19.42 1.34 -4.94
N GLY A 143 -19.24 0.20 -5.57
CA GLY A 143 -19.70 -1.12 -5.11
C GLY A 143 -18.75 -1.80 -4.14
N GLY A 144 -17.59 -1.16 -3.84
CA GLY A 144 -16.59 -1.67 -2.91
C GLY A 144 -15.56 -2.60 -3.54
N THR A 145 -15.64 -2.89 -4.86
CA THR A 145 -14.58 -3.63 -5.55
C THR A 145 -13.32 -2.79 -5.61
N GLU A 146 -12.20 -3.37 -5.24
CA GLU A 146 -10.91 -2.70 -5.18
C GLU A 146 -9.86 -3.46 -6.00
N ILE A 147 -8.90 -2.73 -6.56
CA ILE A 147 -7.63 -3.23 -7.09
C ILE A 147 -6.52 -2.55 -6.31
N ASP A 148 -5.66 -3.35 -5.71
CA ASP A 148 -4.63 -2.87 -4.78
C ASP A 148 -3.64 -1.94 -5.46
N VAL A 149 -3.20 -2.27 -6.70
CA VAL A 149 -2.34 -1.41 -7.51
C VAL A 149 -2.79 -1.40 -8.96
N VAL A 150 -2.88 -0.22 -9.54
CA VAL A 150 -3.03 0.01 -11.00
C VAL A 150 -1.81 0.78 -11.47
N ALA A 151 -0.99 0.16 -12.29
CA ALA A 151 0.15 0.83 -12.90
C ALA A 151 -0.21 1.39 -14.27
N GLU A 152 0.23 2.62 -14.54
CA GLU A 152 0.12 3.25 -15.86
C GLU A 152 1.45 3.16 -16.61
N ARG A 153 1.45 2.47 -17.76
CA ARG A 153 2.60 2.38 -18.68
C ARG A 153 2.20 3.02 -20.02
N GLY A 154 2.34 4.32 -20.09
CA GLY A 154 1.82 5.09 -21.24
C GLY A 154 0.29 4.94 -21.33
N THR A 155 -0.22 4.30 -22.36
CA THR A 155 -1.66 4.04 -22.56
C THR A 155 -2.14 2.71 -21.97
N VAL A 156 -1.22 1.87 -21.47
CA VAL A 156 -1.53 0.53 -20.97
C VAL A 156 -1.72 0.58 -19.46
N LEU A 157 -2.83 0.00 -18.99
CA LEU A 157 -3.11 -0.21 -17.58
C LEU A 157 -2.75 -1.64 -17.20
N VAL A 158 -2.04 -1.79 -16.08
CA VAL A 158 -1.67 -3.09 -15.50
C VAL A 158 -2.26 -3.17 -14.10
N PRO A 159 -3.44 -3.80 -13.92
CA PRO A 159 -4.00 -4.02 -12.59
C PRO A 159 -3.25 -5.15 -11.87
N VAL A 160 -2.95 -4.92 -10.59
CA VAL A 160 -2.27 -5.88 -9.71
C VAL A 160 -3.11 -6.07 -8.46
N GLU A 161 -3.42 -7.31 -8.17
CA GLU A 161 -4.09 -7.76 -6.94
C GLU A 161 -3.05 -8.43 -6.03
N VAL A 162 -3.15 -8.21 -4.72
CA VAL A 162 -2.20 -8.74 -3.74
C VAL A 162 -2.95 -9.55 -2.68
N LYS A 163 -2.52 -10.77 -2.44
CA LYS A 163 -3.14 -11.67 -1.45
C LYS A 163 -2.07 -12.41 -0.63
N SER A 164 -2.09 -12.24 0.69
CA SER A 164 -1.11 -12.88 1.59
C SER A 164 -1.29 -14.39 1.74
N GLY A 165 -2.46 -14.92 1.38
CA GLY A 165 -2.75 -16.36 1.46
C GLY A 165 -1.86 -17.19 0.53
N ALA A 166 -1.44 -18.36 1.00
CA ALA A 166 -0.60 -19.29 0.22
C ALA A 166 -1.39 -20.15 -0.76
N THR A 167 -2.71 -20.23 -0.63
CA THR A 167 -3.60 -21.03 -1.49
C THR A 167 -4.42 -20.11 -2.40
N LEU A 168 -4.42 -20.41 -3.69
CA LEU A 168 -5.22 -19.67 -4.67
C LEU A 168 -6.69 -20.06 -4.59
N VAL A 169 -7.56 -19.07 -4.39
CA VAL A 169 -9.01 -19.24 -4.40
C VAL A 169 -9.64 -18.41 -5.53
N PRO A 170 -10.82 -18.81 -6.08
CA PRO A 170 -11.47 -18.10 -7.19
C PRO A 170 -11.70 -16.60 -6.92
N ASP A 171 -12.04 -16.24 -5.71
CA ASP A 171 -12.30 -14.86 -5.27
C ASP A 171 -11.13 -13.90 -5.52
N TYR A 172 -9.89 -14.40 -5.52
CA TYR A 172 -8.71 -13.56 -5.79
C TYR A 172 -8.68 -12.95 -7.20
N PHE A 173 -9.49 -13.49 -8.12
CA PHE A 173 -9.53 -13.07 -9.52
C PHE A 173 -10.74 -12.16 -9.82
N ALA A 174 -11.72 -12.07 -8.93
CA ALA A 174 -12.97 -11.37 -9.19
C ALA A 174 -12.76 -9.87 -9.47
N GLY A 175 -11.98 -9.20 -8.62
CA GLY A 175 -11.63 -7.78 -8.79
C GLY A 175 -10.91 -7.50 -10.11
N LEU A 176 -9.89 -8.31 -10.43
CA LEU A 176 -9.14 -8.20 -11.68
C LEU A 176 -10.03 -8.39 -12.92
N THR A 177 -10.92 -9.38 -12.90
CA THR A 177 -11.87 -9.64 -13.99
C THR A 177 -12.80 -8.45 -14.20
N ARG A 178 -13.37 -7.91 -13.11
CA ARG A 178 -14.22 -6.74 -13.16
C ARG A 178 -13.49 -5.51 -13.68
N PHE A 179 -12.32 -5.20 -13.13
CA PHE A 179 -11.54 -4.02 -13.56
C PHE A 179 -11.14 -4.12 -15.04
N ARG A 180 -10.69 -5.29 -15.50
CA ARG A 180 -10.33 -5.52 -16.90
C ARG A 180 -11.52 -5.28 -17.83
N GLY A 181 -12.72 -5.75 -17.45
CA GLY A 181 -13.94 -5.50 -18.21
C GLY A 181 -14.31 -4.01 -18.33
N LEU A 182 -14.02 -3.22 -17.29
CA LEU A 182 -14.29 -1.77 -17.26
C LEU A 182 -13.21 -0.95 -17.96
N SER A 183 -11.95 -1.32 -17.81
CA SER A 183 -10.79 -0.54 -18.25
C SER A 183 -10.25 -0.92 -19.63
N GLY A 184 -10.61 -2.09 -20.14
CA GLY A 184 -10.01 -2.67 -21.34
C GLY A 184 -8.58 -3.20 -21.14
N ALA A 185 -8.10 -3.31 -19.89
CA ALA A 185 -6.79 -3.86 -19.59
C ALA A 185 -6.70 -5.31 -20.09
N ARG A 186 -5.68 -5.60 -20.90
CA ARG A 186 -5.53 -6.91 -21.57
C ARG A 186 -5.20 -8.04 -20.58
N GLU A 187 -4.40 -7.75 -19.57
CA GLU A 187 -3.88 -8.71 -18.61
C GLU A 187 -3.93 -8.14 -17.19
N GLY A 188 -4.14 -8.98 -16.20
CA GLY A 188 -4.00 -8.63 -14.78
C GLY A 188 -2.89 -9.44 -14.14
N LEU A 189 -2.34 -8.93 -13.05
CA LEU A 189 -1.35 -9.62 -12.22
C LEU A 189 -1.97 -9.94 -10.86
N LEU A 190 -1.68 -11.12 -10.34
CA LEU A 190 -1.95 -11.51 -8.96
C LEU A 190 -0.62 -11.88 -8.30
N ILE A 191 -0.27 -11.20 -7.22
CA ILE A 191 0.89 -11.53 -6.38
C ILE A 191 0.35 -12.13 -5.09
N TYR A 192 0.80 -13.36 -4.73
CA TYR A 192 0.24 -14.04 -3.57
C TYR A 192 1.31 -14.68 -2.69
N GLY A 193 0.94 -15.04 -1.46
CA GLY A 193 1.85 -15.60 -0.45
C GLY A 193 2.33 -17.03 -0.71
N GLY A 194 1.82 -17.72 -1.74
CA GLY A 194 2.35 -19.02 -2.17
C GLY A 194 3.61 -18.89 -3.02
N ALA A 195 4.26 -20.01 -3.31
CA ALA A 195 5.56 -20.05 -4.00
C ALA A 195 5.45 -20.21 -5.52
N ALA A 196 4.36 -20.82 -6.04
CA ALA A 196 4.26 -21.19 -7.43
C ALA A 196 3.74 -20.05 -8.30
N SER A 197 4.45 -19.77 -9.41
CA SER A 197 3.98 -18.84 -10.43
C SER A 197 3.32 -19.60 -11.57
N GLN A 198 2.19 -19.08 -12.07
CA GLN A 198 1.40 -19.72 -13.12
C GLN A 198 0.56 -18.72 -13.91
N ARG A 199 -0.16 -19.19 -14.93
CA ARG A 199 -1.16 -18.40 -15.64
C ARG A 199 -2.54 -19.02 -15.44
N ARG A 200 -3.51 -18.21 -15.03
CA ARG A 200 -4.88 -18.66 -14.77
C ARG A 200 -5.90 -17.59 -15.15
N SER A 201 -6.94 -17.94 -15.91
CA SER A 201 -8.07 -17.04 -16.25
C SER A 201 -7.65 -15.68 -16.83
N GLY A 202 -6.62 -15.66 -17.70
CA GLY A 202 -6.09 -14.44 -18.31
C GLY A 202 -5.33 -13.52 -17.32
N THR A 203 -4.96 -14.05 -16.15
CA THR A 203 -4.15 -13.38 -15.12
C THR A 203 -2.81 -14.10 -14.99
N ARG A 204 -1.73 -13.34 -14.89
CA ARG A 204 -0.44 -13.88 -14.46
C ARG A 204 -0.38 -13.89 -12.95
N VAL A 205 -0.17 -15.04 -12.39
CA VAL A 205 -0.03 -15.27 -10.96
C VAL A 205 1.44 -15.43 -10.62
N PHE A 206 1.91 -14.64 -9.68
CA PHE A 206 3.29 -14.69 -9.18
C PHE A 206 3.28 -15.09 -7.71
N GLY A 207 4.06 -16.12 -7.37
CA GLY A 207 4.40 -16.39 -5.99
C GLY A 207 5.24 -15.26 -5.40
N TRP A 208 5.21 -15.09 -4.09
CA TRP A 208 5.91 -13.98 -3.42
C TRP A 208 7.41 -13.89 -3.77
N ARG A 209 8.07 -15.02 -4.04
CA ARG A 209 9.49 -15.05 -4.42
C ARG A 209 9.77 -14.51 -5.83
N ASP A 210 8.75 -14.43 -6.66
CA ASP A 210 8.83 -13.91 -8.04
C ASP A 210 8.38 -12.46 -8.16
N VAL A 211 8.29 -11.70 -7.04
CA VAL A 211 7.83 -10.31 -7.02
C VAL A 211 8.64 -9.42 -7.95
N GLU A 212 9.94 -9.63 -8.07
CA GLU A 212 10.80 -8.88 -9.00
C GLU A 212 10.38 -9.08 -10.46
N ARG A 213 10.00 -10.31 -10.84
CA ARG A 213 9.50 -10.64 -12.18
C ARG A 213 8.14 -9.95 -12.43
N ALA A 214 7.27 -9.91 -11.41
CA ALA A 214 6.02 -9.17 -11.47
C ALA A 214 6.28 -7.67 -11.62
N ALA A 215 7.19 -7.10 -10.81
CA ALA A 215 7.56 -5.70 -10.86
C ALA A 215 8.11 -5.28 -12.23
N ALA A 216 8.92 -6.12 -12.89
CA ALA A 216 9.42 -5.86 -14.24
C ALA A 216 8.31 -5.71 -15.30
N MET A 217 7.11 -6.21 -15.04
CA MET A 217 5.95 -6.04 -15.91
C MET A 217 5.12 -4.80 -15.58
N VAL A 218 5.28 -4.28 -14.38
CA VAL A 218 4.50 -3.15 -13.85
C VAL A 218 5.20 -1.81 -14.11
N VAL A 219 6.56 -1.78 -14.03
CA VAL A 219 7.37 -0.56 -14.08
C VAL A 219 8.34 -0.53 -15.24
#